data_d0756ad2af081f1d275c10db463e6b00
#
_entry.id   d0756ad2af081f1d275c10db463e6b00
#
_cell.length_a   1.000
_cell.length_b   1.000
_cell.length_c   1.000
_cell.angle_alpha   90.00
_cell.angle_beta   90.00
_cell.angle_gamma   90.00
#
_symmetry.space_group_name_H-M   'P 1'
#
loop_
_entity.id
_entity.type
_entity.pdbx_description
1 polymer ?
#
loop_
_entity_poly.entity_id
_entity_poly.type
_entity_poly.pdbx_seq_one_letter_code
_entity_poly.pdbx_strand_id
1 'polypeptide(L)'
;GVGGLAAGLVAGVAKYFKKIPKIIIVEPDRADCVLQSIKNNKLKKIRIKKESIMGGMSCNEMSLVPWQILKKASNCCVSISDKNVAKTVAGLKDKKFSKTSIVGGECATPGIIALVGICNNKKARKLINLNENSNVLVIGCEGNADVKLYKQLLSKGRK
;
A
#
# COMPACT_ATOMS: atom_id res chain seq x y z
N GLY A 1 4.46 -5.27 4.77
CA GLY A 1 5.72 -5.97 5.06
C GLY A 1 6.44 -5.44 6.28
N VAL A 2 7.72 -5.78 6.46
CA VAL A 2 8.55 -5.37 7.62
C VAL A 2 8.87 -3.86 7.69
N GLY A 3 8.42 -3.07 6.73
CA GLY A 3 8.51 -1.60 6.72
C GLY A 3 9.76 -1.02 6.05
N GLY A 4 10.70 -1.85 5.58
CA GLY A 4 11.97 -1.39 5.02
C GLY A 4 11.82 -0.46 3.82
N LEU A 5 11.02 -0.84 2.82
CA LEU A 5 10.76 -0.01 1.64
C LEU A 5 10.12 1.34 2.03
N ALA A 6 9.08 1.29 2.86
CA ALA A 6 8.37 2.49 3.28
C ALA A 6 9.28 3.45 4.05
N ALA A 7 10.12 2.93 4.96
CA ALA A 7 11.10 3.73 5.69
C ALA A 7 12.16 4.34 4.78
N GLY A 8 12.66 3.59 3.80
CA GLY A 8 13.61 4.08 2.79
C GLY A 8 13.02 5.20 1.93
N LEU A 9 11.77 5.05 1.50
CA LEU A 9 11.05 6.09 0.75
C LEU A 9 10.84 7.35 1.59
N VAL A 10 10.45 7.21 2.86
CA VAL A 10 10.30 8.34 3.79
C VAL A 10 11.63 9.07 4.00
N ALA A 11 12.72 8.34 4.18
CA ALA A 11 14.06 8.93 4.30
C ALA A 11 14.46 9.69 3.02
N GLY A 12 14.17 9.13 1.83
CA GLY A 12 14.38 9.79 0.55
C GLY A 12 13.54 11.06 0.41
N VAL A 13 12.27 11.01 0.76
CA VAL A 13 11.39 12.20 0.78
C VAL A 13 11.94 13.26 1.72
N ALA A 14 12.34 12.90 2.94
CA ALA A 14 12.91 13.83 3.91
C ALA A 14 14.20 14.49 3.42
N LYS A 15 15.02 13.78 2.64
CA LYS A 15 16.29 14.28 2.11
C LYS A 15 16.12 15.19 0.90
N TYR A 16 15.18 14.86 -0.01
CA TYR A 16 15.16 15.49 -1.34
C TYR A 16 13.96 16.43 -1.57
N PHE A 17 12.90 16.34 -0.76
CA PHE A 17 11.72 17.17 -0.95
C PHE A 17 11.78 18.43 -0.08
N LYS A 18 11.55 19.59 -0.70
CA LYS A 18 11.46 20.87 0.04
C LYS A 18 10.28 20.91 1.02
N LYS A 19 9.21 20.20 0.70
CA LYS A 19 8.01 20.10 1.53
C LYS A 19 7.66 18.63 1.69
N ILE A 20 7.61 18.18 2.94
CA ILE A 20 7.26 16.79 3.25
C ILE A 20 5.76 16.58 2.98
N PRO A 21 5.38 15.64 2.08
CA PRO A 21 3.99 15.30 1.86
C PRO A 21 3.42 14.51 3.03
N LYS A 22 2.10 14.35 3.07
CA LYS A 22 1.49 13.38 3.98
C LYS A 22 1.86 11.96 3.56
N ILE A 23 2.35 11.20 4.50
CA ILE A 23 2.75 9.80 4.32
C ILE A 23 1.61 8.89 4.77
N ILE A 24 1.13 8.06 3.87
CA ILE A 24 0.08 7.07 4.13
C ILE A 24 0.66 5.68 3.91
N ILE A 25 0.68 4.88 4.97
CA ILE A 25 1.13 3.48 4.91
C ILE A 25 -0.08 2.61 4.58
N VAL A 26 0.10 1.70 3.63
CA VAL A 26 -0.96 0.77 3.22
C VAL A 26 -0.51 -0.66 3.44
N GLU A 27 -1.36 -1.47 4.06
CA GLU A 27 -1.09 -2.87 4.39
C GLU A 27 -2.29 -3.76 4.04
N PRO A 28 -2.07 -5.08 3.83
CA PRO A 28 -3.15 -6.05 3.81
C PRO A 28 -3.87 -6.11 5.17
N ASP A 29 -5.19 -6.24 5.17
CA ASP A 29 -6.00 -6.40 6.39
C ASP A 29 -5.65 -7.68 7.18
N ARG A 30 -5.02 -8.63 6.53
CA ARG A 30 -4.53 -9.89 7.13
C ARG A 30 -3.14 -9.81 7.75
N ALA A 31 -2.40 -8.74 7.43
CA ALA A 31 -1.01 -8.55 7.86
C ALA A 31 -0.73 -7.06 8.13
N ASP A 32 -1.50 -6.48 9.05
CA ASP A 32 -1.51 -5.05 9.38
C ASP A 32 -0.60 -4.69 10.58
N CYS A 33 0.58 -5.28 10.65
CA CYS A 33 1.49 -5.13 11.78
C CYS A 33 1.96 -3.67 12.01
N VAL A 34 2.09 -2.87 10.95
CA VAL A 34 2.43 -1.43 11.06
C VAL A 34 1.27 -0.67 11.70
N LEU A 35 0.05 -0.86 11.21
CA LEU A 35 -1.16 -0.24 11.75
C LEU A 35 -1.33 -0.58 13.23
N GLN A 36 -1.19 -1.86 13.60
CA GLN A 36 -1.29 -2.31 14.99
C GLN A 36 -0.18 -1.72 15.86
N SER A 37 1.03 -1.60 15.34
CA SER A 37 2.15 -1.01 16.06
C SER A 37 1.95 0.49 16.31
N ILE A 38 1.52 1.24 15.28
CA ILE A 38 1.25 2.68 15.40
C ILE A 38 0.08 2.93 16.35
N LYS A 39 -1.03 2.19 16.21
CA LYS A 39 -2.20 2.32 17.08
C LYS A 39 -1.88 2.08 18.55
N ASN A 40 -0.95 1.18 18.85
CA ASN A 40 -0.55 0.86 20.22
C ASN A 40 0.71 1.61 20.68
N ASN A 41 1.28 2.48 19.84
CA ASN A 41 2.55 3.20 20.09
C ASN A 41 3.73 2.29 20.51
N LYS A 42 3.73 1.04 20.10
CA LYS A 42 4.81 0.06 20.33
C LYS A 42 4.81 -1.02 19.28
N LEU A 43 5.97 -1.60 19.01
CA LEU A 43 6.07 -2.77 18.13
C LEU A 43 5.08 -3.86 18.56
N LYS A 44 4.30 -4.32 17.61
CA LYS A 44 3.33 -5.39 17.79
C LYS A 44 3.59 -6.50 16.80
N LYS A 45 3.78 -7.69 17.32
CA LYS A 45 3.69 -8.92 16.56
C LYS A 45 2.23 -9.32 16.48
N ILE A 46 1.75 -9.57 15.25
CA ILE A 46 0.38 -10.03 14.99
C ILE A 46 0.39 -11.52 14.62
N ARG A 47 -0.75 -12.18 14.77
CA ARG A 47 -0.95 -13.54 14.29
C ARG A 47 -1.63 -13.51 12.94
N ILE A 48 -0.94 -13.95 11.89
CA ILE A 48 -1.53 -14.14 10.57
C ILE A 48 -2.29 -15.48 10.57
N LYS A 49 -3.63 -15.39 10.49
CA LYS A 49 -4.48 -16.59 10.42
C LYS A 49 -4.58 -17.12 8.98
N LYS A 50 -4.47 -16.26 8.01
CA LYS A 50 -4.51 -16.56 6.59
C LYS A 50 -3.65 -15.56 5.84
N GLU A 51 -2.73 -16.05 5.01
CA GLU A 51 -1.87 -15.21 4.20
C GLU A 51 -2.68 -14.32 3.24
N SER A 52 -2.16 -13.11 3.01
CA SER A 52 -2.65 -12.25 1.95
C SER A 52 -2.13 -12.74 0.60
N ILE A 53 -2.90 -12.50 -0.46
CA ILE A 53 -2.41 -12.72 -1.84
C ILE A 53 -1.22 -11.81 -2.16
N MET A 54 -1.11 -10.67 -1.47
CA MET A 54 0.05 -9.77 -1.53
C MET A 54 1.18 -10.33 -0.66
N GLY A 55 1.78 -11.45 -1.10
CA GLY A 55 2.72 -12.27 -0.33
C GLY A 55 3.92 -11.51 0.21
N GLY A 56 4.53 -10.64 -0.60
CA GLY A 56 5.65 -9.79 -0.18
C GLY A 56 5.33 -8.78 0.92
N MET A 57 4.04 -8.58 1.22
CA MET A 57 3.56 -7.71 2.30
C MET A 57 3.02 -8.49 3.50
N SER A 58 2.91 -9.82 3.41
CA SER A 58 2.33 -10.66 4.46
C SER A 58 3.33 -10.94 5.57
N CYS A 59 3.59 -9.93 6.40
CA CYS A 59 4.55 -9.98 7.50
C CYS A 59 3.84 -9.77 8.84
N ASN A 60 4.26 -10.51 9.85
CA ASN A 60 3.63 -10.48 11.17
C ASN A 60 4.24 -9.44 12.13
N GLU A 61 5.39 -8.85 11.78
CA GLU A 61 6.12 -7.91 12.63
C GLU A 61 6.95 -6.94 11.79
N MET A 62 7.10 -5.71 12.25
CA MET A 62 8.00 -4.73 11.65
C MET A 62 9.45 -4.95 12.11
N SER A 63 10.40 -4.55 11.27
CA SER A 63 11.79 -4.37 11.70
C SER A 63 11.95 -3.15 12.59
N LEU A 64 12.92 -3.17 13.50
CA LEU A 64 13.12 -2.12 14.51
C LEU A 64 13.44 -0.75 13.90
N VAL A 65 14.36 -0.70 12.93
CA VAL A 65 14.74 0.57 12.28
C VAL A 65 13.58 1.20 11.52
N PRO A 66 12.85 0.48 10.63
CA PRO A 66 11.62 0.99 10.04
C PRO A 66 10.60 1.50 11.05
N TRP A 67 10.43 0.81 12.17
CA TRP A 67 9.52 1.26 13.23
C TRP A 67 9.89 2.64 13.76
N GLN A 68 11.16 2.88 14.06
CA GLN A 68 11.61 4.18 14.57
C GLN A 68 11.35 5.34 13.61
N ILE A 69 11.41 5.06 12.30
CA ILE A 69 11.14 6.05 11.24
C ILE A 69 9.64 6.24 11.07
N LEU A 70 8.91 5.14 10.80
CA LEU A 70 7.52 5.20 10.39
C LEU A 70 6.58 5.67 11.51
N LYS A 71 6.85 5.35 12.77
CA LYS A 71 6.05 5.86 13.90
C LYS A 71 6.06 7.38 14.02
N LYS A 72 7.11 8.05 13.53
CA LYS A 72 7.22 9.51 13.54
C LYS A 72 6.71 10.15 12.26
N ALA A 73 6.87 9.48 11.13
CA ALA A 73 6.65 10.05 9.82
C ALA A 73 5.28 9.73 9.21
N SER A 74 4.63 8.61 9.61
CA SER A 74 3.33 8.25 9.04
C SER A 74 2.21 9.14 9.57
N ASN A 75 1.46 9.74 8.68
CA ASN A 75 0.28 10.54 9.01
C ASN A 75 -0.98 9.68 9.12
N CYS A 76 -1.00 8.56 8.41
CA CYS A 76 -2.14 7.64 8.39
C CYS A 76 -1.67 6.23 8.02
N CYS A 77 -2.35 5.22 8.55
CA CYS A 77 -2.23 3.83 8.12
C CYS A 77 -3.60 3.33 7.65
N VAL A 78 -3.61 2.60 6.55
CA VAL A 78 -4.81 2.06 5.93
C VAL A 78 -4.61 0.56 5.70
N SER A 79 -5.55 -0.25 6.16
CA SER A 79 -5.58 -1.67 5.79
C SER A 79 -6.57 -1.90 4.66
N ILE A 80 -6.21 -2.74 3.71
CA ILE A 80 -6.97 -3.06 2.52
C ILE A 80 -7.20 -4.55 2.39
N SER A 81 -8.33 -4.94 1.80
CA SER A 81 -8.65 -6.33 1.54
C SER A 81 -8.08 -6.82 0.21
N ASP A 82 -7.78 -8.11 0.12
CA ASP A 82 -7.36 -8.80 -1.11
C ASP A 82 -8.39 -8.74 -2.25
N LYS A 83 -9.66 -8.41 -1.94
CA LYS A 83 -10.78 -8.44 -2.89
C LYS A 83 -10.55 -7.65 -4.17
N ASN A 84 -9.87 -6.50 -4.07
CA ASN A 84 -9.66 -5.60 -5.20
C ASN A 84 -8.32 -5.80 -5.92
N VAL A 85 -7.46 -6.70 -5.46
CA VAL A 85 -6.12 -6.92 -6.04
C VAL A 85 -6.23 -7.31 -7.52
N ALA A 86 -7.01 -8.34 -7.84
CA ALA A 86 -7.16 -8.81 -9.22
C ALA A 86 -7.70 -7.72 -10.17
N LYS A 87 -8.74 -6.99 -9.73
CA LYS A 87 -9.32 -5.86 -10.49
C LYS A 87 -8.31 -4.74 -10.72
N THR A 88 -7.44 -4.48 -9.74
CA THR A 88 -6.42 -3.44 -9.83
C THR A 88 -5.25 -3.87 -10.74
N VAL A 89 -4.80 -5.12 -10.65
CA VAL A 89 -3.80 -5.69 -11.58
C VAL A 89 -4.30 -5.60 -13.02
N ALA A 90 -5.54 -6.02 -13.28
CA ALA A 90 -6.15 -5.89 -14.61
C ALA A 90 -6.26 -4.42 -15.05
N GLY A 91 -6.69 -3.54 -14.14
CA GLY A 91 -6.82 -2.11 -14.42
C GLY A 91 -5.51 -1.42 -14.78
N LEU A 92 -4.39 -1.81 -14.15
CA LEU A 92 -3.05 -1.34 -14.51
C LEU A 92 -2.67 -1.79 -15.93
N LYS A 93 -2.87 -3.06 -16.24
CA LYS A 93 -2.59 -3.63 -17.56
C LYS A 93 -3.47 -3.00 -18.65
N ASP A 94 -4.74 -2.79 -18.36
CA ASP A 94 -5.75 -2.30 -19.30
C ASP A 94 -5.87 -0.76 -19.34
N LYS A 95 -4.89 -0.05 -18.80
CA LYS A 95 -4.76 1.43 -18.83
C LYS A 95 -5.88 2.19 -18.12
N LYS A 96 -6.55 1.56 -17.11
CA LYS A 96 -7.63 2.23 -16.36
C LYS A 96 -7.13 3.30 -15.38
N PHE A 97 -5.87 3.25 -14.99
CA PHE A 97 -5.25 4.18 -14.04
C PHE A 97 -4.14 5.04 -14.64
N SER A 98 -3.76 4.79 -15.91
CA SER A 98 -2.69 5.54 -16.58
C SER A 98 -2.89 5.53 -18.10
N LYS A 99 -2.20 6.44 -18.80
CA LYS A 99 -2.19 6.48 -20.27
C LYS A 99 -1.43 5.29 -20.90
N THR A 100 -0.55 4.67 -20.15
CA THR A 100 0.27 3.52 -20.58
C THR A 100 -0.12 2.26 -19.85
N SER A 101 0.07 1.10 -20.49
CA SER A 101 -0.10 -0.20 -19.83
C SER A 101 1.03 -0.41 -18.83
N ILE A 102 0.67 -0.76 -17.59
CA ILE A 102 1.62 -1.04 -16.52
C ILE A 102 1.52 -2.51 -16.15
N VAL A 103 2.68 -3.18 -16.13
CA VAL A 103 2.79 -4.55 -15.60
C VAL A 103 3.16 -4.44 -14.13
N GLY A 104 2.15 -4.59 -13.27
CA GLY A 104 2.32 -4.59 -11.81
C GLY A 104 1.73 -5.86 -11.21
N GLY A 105 2.50 -6.52 -10.34
CA GLY A 105 2.03 -7.68 -9.58
C GLY A 105 1.09 -7.30 -8.44
N GLU A 106 0.77 -8.28 -7.61
CA GLU A 106 -0.17 -8.11 -6.51
C GLU A 106 0.29 -7.07 -5.48
N CYS A 107 1.59 -7.03 -5.17
CA CYS A 107 2.13 -6.05 -4.21
C CYS A 107 2.36 -4.65 -4.81
N ALA A 108 2.13 -4.46 -6.12
CA ALA A 108 2.12 -3.13 -6.73
C ALA A 108 0.78 -2.40 -6.58
N THR A 109 -0.28 -3.11 -6.16
CA THR A 109 -1.66 -2.60 -6.16
C THR A 109 -2.11 -1.83 -4.91
N PRO A 110 -1.51 -2.03 -3.70
CA PRO A 110 -2.06 -1.52 -2.45
C PRO A 110 -2.34 -0.03 -2.43
N GLY A 111 -1.40 0.77 -2.92
CA GLY A 111 -1.56 2.22 -2.94
C GLY A 111 -2.73 2.69 -3.80
N ILE A 112 -2.98 2.06 -4.95
CA ILE A 112 -4.12 2.37 -5.82
C ILE A 112 -5.43 1.94 -5.15
N ILE A 113 -5.49 0.75 -4.55
CA ILE A 113 -6.67 0.25 -3.84
C ILE A 113 -7.03 1.21 -2.69
N ALA A 114 -6.05 1.61 -1.90
CA ALA A 114 -6.24 2.55 -0.80
C ALA A 114 -6.72 3.92 -1.32
N LEU A 115 -6.09 4.46 -2.37
CA LEU A 115 -6.46 5.74 -2.96
C LEU A 115 -7.91 5.73 -3.44
N VAL A 116 -8.31 4.71 -4.21
CA VAL A 116 -9.70 4.55 -4.67
C VAL A 116 -10.67 4.45 -3.49
N GLY A 117 -10.33 3.65 -2.46
CA GLY A 117 -11.14 3.53 -1.25
C GLY A 117 -11.29 4.86 -0.50
N ILE A 118 -10.22 5.62 -0.36
CA ILE A 118 -10.23 6.94 0.29
C ILE A 118 -11.04 7.94 -0.54
N CYS A 119 -10.88 7.97 -1.88
CA CYS A 119 -11.63 8.86 -2.77
C CYS A 119 -13.15 8.63 -2.67
N ASN A 120 -13.58 7.40 -2.46
CA ASN A 120 -14.98 7.04 -2.30
C ASN A 120 -15.51 7.22 -0.86
N ASN A 121 -14.67 7.63 0.10
CA ASN A 121 -15.05 7.82 1.48
C ASN A 121 -14.89 9.29 1.90
N LYS A 122 -16.00 10.02 2.04
CA LYS A 122 -16.01 11.44 2.40
C LYS A 122 -15.28 11.74 3.71
N LYS A 123 -15.45 10.88 4.74
CA LYS A 123 -14.78 11.05 6.04
C LYS A 123 -13.27 10.85 5.91
N ALA A 124 -12.84 9.81 5.18
CA ALA A 124 -11.42 9.54 4.95
C ALA A 124 -10.75 10.68 4.15
N ARG A 125 -11.39 11.17 3.09
CA ARG A 125 -10.89 12.34 2.33
C ARG A 125 -10.67 13.55 3.23
N LYS A 126 -11.67 13.87 4.07
CA LYS A 126 -11.58 15.00 5.01
C LYS A 126 -10.43 14.82 6.01
N LEU A 127 -10.24 13.62 6.56
CA LEU A 127 -9.19 13.30 7.53
C LEU A 127 -7.78 13.58 7.00
N ILE A 128 -7.50 13.22 5.75
CA ILE A 128 -6.19 13.44 5.13
C ILE A 128 -6.14 14.71 4.27
N ASN A 129 -7.22 15.49 4.23
CA ASN A 129 -7.35 16.70 3.42
C ASN A 129 -7.12 16.43 1.92
N LEU A 130 -7.66 15.31 1.42
CA LEU A 130 -7.58 14.93 0.00
C LEU A 130 -8.72 15.59 -0.78
N ASN A 131 -8.37 16.34 -1.83
CA ASN A 131 -9.30 17.04 -2.72
C ASN A 131 -8.84 16.97 -4.18
N GLU A 132 -9.57 17.56 -5.07
CA GLU A 132 -9.30 17.58 -6.53
C GLU A 132 -7.97 18.21 -6.94
N ASN A 133 -7.43 19.12 -6.12
CA ASN A 133 -6.14 19.76 -6.35
C ASN A 133 -4.96 18.99 -5.72
N SER A 134 -5.22 17.85 -5.11
CA SER A 134 -4.17 17.06 -4.45
C SER A 134 -3.32 16.29 -5.48
N ASN A 135 -1.99 16.42 -5.37
CA ASN A 135 -1.05 15.56 -6.07
C ASN A 135 -0.74 14.34 -5.20
N VAL A 136 -0.96 13.15 -5.75
CA VAL A 136 -0.77 11.89 -5.03
C VAL A 136 0.28 11.04 -5.73
N LEU A 137 1.35 10.70 -5.01
CA LEU A 137 2.34 9.74 -5.47
C LEU A 137 2.00 8.35 -4.91
N VAL A 138 1.82 7.40 -5.81
CA VAL A 138 1.61 5.99 -5.47
C VAL A 138 2.83 5.19 -5.91
N ILE A 139 3.35 4.37 -5.00
CA ILE A 139 4.53 3.53 -5.27
C ILE A 139 4.10 2.10 -5.54
N GLY A 140 4.41 1.60 -6.73
CA GLY A 140 4.30 0.19 -7.11
C GLY A 140 5.70 -0.37 -7.32
N CYS A 141 6.10 -1.37 -6.54
CA CYS A 141 7.48 -1.88 -6.53
C CYS A 141 7.61 -3.34 -6.98
N GLU A 142 6.55 -3.91 -7.55
CA GLU A 142 6.54 -5.30 -7.97
C GLU A 142 6.03 -5.44 -9.41
N GLY A 143 6.76 -6.22 -10.22
CA GLY A 143 6.31 -6.64 -11.54
C GLY A 143 5.55 -7.97 -11.51
N ASN A 144 5.53 -8.68 -12.63
CA ASN A 144 4.91 -10.01 -12.76
C ASN A 144 5.88 -11.15 -12.40
N ALA A 145 6.49 -11.09 -11.22
CA ALA A 145 7.49 -12.06 -10.77
C ALA A 145 6.93 -13.50 -10.79
N ASP A 146 5.73 -13.72 -10.27
CA ASP A 146 4.96 -14.94 -10.46
C ASP A 146 4.05 -14.81 -11.69
N VAL A 147 4.53 -15.25 -12.84
CA VAL A 147 3.81 -15.18 -14.13
C VAL A 147 2.49 -15.96 -14.09
N LYS A 148 2.43 -17.08 -13.35
CA LYS A 148 1.21 -17.90 -13.24
C LYS A 148 0.15 -17.16 -12.43
N LEU A 149 0.50 -16.66 -11.26
CA LEU A 149 -0.39 -15.84 -10.44
C LEU A 149 -0.84 -14.59 -11.18
N TYR A 150 0.08 -13.88 -11.84
CA TYR A 150 -0.24 -12.69 -12.61
C TYR A 150 -1.31 -12.95 -13.69
N LYS A 151 -1.17 -14.03 -14.47
CA LYS A 151 -2.18 -14.43 -15.49
C LYS A 151 -3.54 -14.75 -14.84
N GLN A 152 -3.55 -15.43 -13.69
CA GLN A 152 -4.77 -15.72 -12.94
C GLN A 152 -5.45 -14.43 -12.45
N LEU A 153 -4.68 -13.48 -11.92
CA LEU A 153 -5.19 -12.18 -11.47
C LEU A 153 -5.77 -11.36 -12.62
N LEU A 154 -5.11 -11.33 -13.79
CA LEU A 154 -5.63 -10.67 -14.98
C LEU A 154 -6.98 -11.24 -15.40
N SER A 155 -7.07 -12.57 -15.52
CA SER A 155 -8.32 -13.25 -15.91
C SER A 155 -9.45 -12.97 -14.90
N LYS A 156 -9.17 -13.06 -13.60
CA LYS A 156 -10.14 -12.80 -12.53
C LYS A 156 -10.57 -11.32 -12.48
N GLY A 157 -9.64 -10.41 -12.72
CA GLY A 157 -9.90 -8.98 -12.60
C GLY A 157 -10.66 -8.37 -13.79
N ARG A 158 -10.77 -9.11 -14.91
CA ARG A 158 -11.53 -8.72 -16.12
C ARG A 158 -12.96 -9.25 -16.14
N LYS A 159 -13.29 -10.19 -15.24
CA LYS A 159 -14.66 -10.65 -14.97
C LYS A 159 -15.39 -9.67 -14.06
#